data_627232dfcd7f532a8eb65c5652501b2b
#
_entry.id   627232dfcd7f532a8eb65c5652501b2b
#
_cell.length_a   1.000
_cell.length_b   1.000
_cell.length_c   1.000
_cell.angle_alpha   90.00
_cell.angle_beta   90.00
_cell.angle_gamma   90.00
#
_symmetry.space_group_name_H-M   'P 1'
#
loop_
_entity.id
_entity.type
_entity.pdbx_description
1 polymer ?
#
loop_
_entity_poly.entity_id
_entity_poly.type
_entity_poly.pdbx_seq_one_letter_code
_entity_poly.pdbx_strand_id
1 'polypeptide(L)'
;MHRFFFSTKDTFIDSGSSTLDGETFLDKNVGQDEILELKKVFYNRTFRNPTRVLIQFDADEIENFISSSNIGSTSYSASLRLYETKGTSGLSETYKIAAYPISQSWDEGIGKESDRPKTTEGASWKYRKNRDGSSELSWQTAGGKYIAGDEVTQSFSSESPDINMNVT
;
A
#
# COMPACT_ATOMS: atom_id res chain seq x y z
N MET A 1 10.64 -20.85 -16.29
CA MET A 1 11.43 -19.59 -16.22
C MET A 1 10.82 -18.74 -15.13
N HIS A 2 11.62 -18.05 -14.30
CA HIS A 2 11.13 -17.11 -13.27
C HIS A 2 11.77 -15.75 -13.51
N ARG A 3 10.99 -14.69 -13.35
CA ARG A 3 11.44 -13.32 -13.36
C ARG A 3 10.90 -12.62 -12.12
N PHE A 4 11.72 -11.79 -11.48
CA PHE A 4 11.31 -10.91 -10.38
C PHE A 4 11.24 -9.48 -10.89
N PHE A 5 10.18 -8.78 -10.52
CA PHE A 5 10.00 -7.36 -10.72
C PHE A 5 9.94 -6.71 -9.35
N PHE A 6 10.59 -5.57 -9.22
CA PHE A 6 10.60 -4.79 -7.98
C PHE A 6 9.67 -3.60 -8.10
N SER A 7 9.16 -3.13 -6.98
CA SER A 7 8.38 -1.90 -6.94
C SER A 7 9.22 -0.73 -7.45
N THR A 8 8.60 0.15 -8.22
CA THR A 8 9.18 1.43 -8.62
C THR A 8 8.77 2.57 -7.72
N LYS A 9 7.68 2.39 -6.99
CA LYS A 9 7.16 3.27 -5.94
C LYS A 9 6.44 2.44 -4.90
N ASP A 10 6.59 2.81 -3.66
CA ASP A 10 5.78 2.28 -2.58
C ASP A 10 5.63 3.31 -1.46
N THR A 11 4.55 3.22 -0.73
CA THR A 11 4.26 4.01 0.45
C THR A 11 3.11 3.37 1.23
N PHE A 12 2.87 3.81 2.42
CA PHE A 12 1.60 3.56 3.07
C PHE A 12 0.86 4.87 3.37
N ILE A 13 -0.45 4.79 3.49
CA ILE A 13 -1.33 5.92 3.80
C ILE A 13 -2.15 5.59 5.03
N ASP A 14 -2.22 6.51 5.98
CA ASP A 14 -2.85 6.30 7.29
C ASP A 14 -4.07 7.20 7.48
N SER A 15 -5.18 6.63 7.90
CA SER A 15 -6.42 7.36 8.19
C SER A 15 -6.49 7.90 9.62
N GLY A 16 -5.46 7.72 10.41
CA GLY A 16 -5.45 8.03 11.83
C GLY A 16 -5.18 9.49 12.15
N SER A 17 -5.43 9.82 13.41
CA SER A 17 -4.95 11.05 14.04
C SER A 17 -3.87 10.69 15.06
N SER A 18 -2.78 11.45 15.08
CA SER A 18 -1.80 11.34 16.13
C SER A 18 -2.40 11.79 17.46
N THR A 19 -2.21 10.99 18.48
CA THR A 19 -2.63 11.35 19.85
C THR A 19 -1.56 12.14 20.60
N LEU A 20 -0.32 12.16 20.11
CA LEU A 20 0.79 12.82 20.79
C LEU A 20 0.85 14.32 20.52
N ASP A 21 0.58 14.75 19.28
CA ASP A 21 0.76 16.14 18.87
C ASP A 21 -0.51 16.78 18.32
N GLY A 22 -1.65 16.05 18.35
CA GLY A 22 -2.91 16.53 17.75
C GLY A 22 -2.87 16.58 16.21
N GLU A 23 -1.78 16.18 15.61
CA GLU A 23 -1.65 16.12 14.15
C GLU A 23 -2.41 14.93 13.57
N THR A 24 -2.99 15.11 12.40
CA THR A 24 -3.65 14.05 11.65
C THR A 24 -2.70 13.44 10.62
N PHE A 25 -2.78 12.12 10.45
CA PHE A 25 -2.08 11.43 9.37
C PHE A 25 -2.81 11.53 8.02
N LEU A 26 -4.01 12.11 8.00
CA LEU A 26 -4.84 12.17 6.78
C LEU A 26 -4.15 12.83 5.57
N ASP A 27 -3.27 13.76 5.80
CA ASP A 27 -2.50 14.49 4.78
C ASP A 27 -0.99 14.28 4.92
N LYS A 28 -0.55 13.43 5.85
CA LYS A 28 0.86 13.11 6.04
C LYS A 28 1.34 12.13 4.97
N ASN A 29 2.48 12.45 4.35
CA ASN A 29 3.19 11.55 3.46
C ASN A 29 4.29 10.78 4.22
N VAL A 30 4.51 9.54 3.79
CA VAL A 30 5.52 8.63 4.35
C VAL A 30 6.22 7.82 3.25
N GLY A 31 6.38 8.42 2.06
CA GLY A 31 6.94 7.76 0.89
C GLY A 31 8.40 7.36 0.98
N GLN A 32 9.13 7.87 1.98
CA GLN A 32 10.54 7.54 2.22
C GLN A 32 10.73 6.70 3.49
N ASP A 33 9.66 6.14 4.04
CA ASP A 33 9.79 5.16 5.11
C ASP A 33 10.32 3.83 4.57
N GLU A 34 11.22 3.23 5.32
CA GLU A 34 11.88 1.97 4.97
C GLU A 34 10.97 0.75 5.18
N ILE A 35 9.88 0.92 5.93
CA ILE A 35 8.95 -0.15 6.28
C ILE A 35 7.53 0.29 5.97
N LEU A 36 6.84 -0.52 5.18
CA LEU A 36 5.43 -0.32 4.87
C LEU A 36 4.56 -0.84 6.02
N GLU A 37 3.77 0.02 6.63
CA GLU A 37 2.95 -0.33 7.78
C GLU A 37 1.51 -0.67 7.37
N LEU A 38 1.09 -1.89 7.66
CA LEU A 38 -0.29 -2.35 7.47
C LEU A 38 -0.92 -2.65 8.82
N LYS A 39 -1.77 -1.74 9.32
CA LYS A 39 -2.38 -1.83 10.64
C LYS A 39 -3.85 -1.43 10.68
N LYS A 40 -4.53 -1.87 11.73
CA LYS A 40 -5.77 -1.31 12.25
C LYS A 40 -5.66 -1.22 13.76
N VAL A 41 -6.07 -0.11 14.33
CA VAL A 41 -6.10 0.06 15.79
C VAL A 41 -7.42 -0.46 16.33
N PHE A 42 -7.38 -1.41 17.26
CA PHE A 42 -8.57 -1.85 17.98
C PHE A 42 -8.74 -1.00 19.24
N TYR A 43 -9.78 -0.19 19.25
CA TYR A 43 -10.09 0.69 20.37
C TYR A 43 -11.58 0.73 20.61
N ASN A 44 -11.98 0.62 21.85
CA ASN A 44 -13.38 0.69 22.30
C ASN A 44 -14.30 -0.27 21.52
N ARG A 45 -13.89 -1.53 21.36
CA ARG A 45 -14.59 -2.62 20.63
C ARG A 45 -14.77 -2.37 19.13
N THR A 46 -14.01 -1.46 18.54
CA THR A 46 -14.11 -1.13 17.12
C THR A 46 -12.72 -1.03 16.52
N PHE A 47 -12.56 -1.50 15.27
CA PHE A 47 -11.35 -1.25 14.51
C PHE A 47 -11.40 0.15 13.90
N ARG A 48 -10.32 0.91 14.07
CA ARG A 48 -10.18 2.29 13.61
C ARG A 48 -8.82 2.48 12.94
N ASN A 49 -8.68 3.61 12.25
CA ASN A 49 -7.43 4.07 11.69
C ASN A 49 -6.71 3.02 10.84
N PRO A 50 -7.38 2.46 9.80
CA PRO A 50 -6.69 1.56 8.91
C PRO A 50 -5.60 2.27 8.13
N THR A 51 -4.49 1.59 7.92
CA THR A 51 -3.52 1.96 6.89
C THR A 51 -3.77 1.15 5.62
N ARG A 52 -3.28 1.65 4.50
CA ARG A 52 -3.21 0.95 3.23
C ARG A 52 -1.83 1.11 2.64
N VAL A 53 -1.30 0.05 2.10
CA VAL A 53 -0.03 0.06 1.37
C VAL A 53 -0.33 0.27 -0.11
N LEU A 54 0.40 1.16 -0.74
CA LEU A 54 0.37 1.43 -2.18
C LEU A 54 1.70 0.94 -2.77
N ILE A 55 1.62 0.13 -3.82
CA ILE A 55 2.80 -0.40 -4.50
C ILE A 55 2.57 -0.23 -6.00
N GLN A 56 3.59 0.21 -6.72
CA GLN A 56 3.58 0.31 -8.17
C GLN A 56 4.77 -0.46 -8.75
N PHE A 57 4.48 -1.23 -9.79
CA PHE A 57 5.48 -1.88 -10.63
C PHE A 57 5.53 -1.20 -11.98
N ASP A 58 6.64 -1.36 -12.69
CA ASP A 58 6.79 -0.88 -14.05
C ASP A 58 6.01 -1.81 -15.01
N ALA A 59 4.89 -1.31 -15.52
CA ALA A 59 4.06 -2.06 -16.45
C ALA A 59 4.77 -2.32 -17.79
N ASP A 60 5.54 -1.35 -18.28
CA ASP A 60 6.27 -1.48 -19.54
C ASP A 60 7.36 -2.56 -19.41
N GLU A 61 8.05 -2.65 -18.27
CA GLU A 61 9.03 -3.72 -18.02
C GLU A 61 8.35 -5.10 -18.05
N ILE A 62 7.19 -5.22 -17.42
CA ILE A 62 6.43 -6.48 -17.36
C ILE A 62 5.94 -6.87 -18.77
N GLU A 63 5.33 -5.95 -19.50
CA GLU A 63 4.82 -6.19 -20.84
C GLU A 63 5.94 -6.55 -21.83
N ASN A 64 7.07 -5.85 -21.77
CA ASN A 64 8.25 -6.14 -22.58
C ASN A 64 8.82 -7.53 -22.30
N PHE A 65 8.85 -7.93 -21.04
CA PHE A 65 9.30 -9.28 -20.66
C PHE A 65 8.37 -10.36 -21.21
N ILE A 66 7.05 -10.21 -21.04
CA ILE A 66 6.06 -11.17 -21.56
C ILE A 66 6.16 -11.28 -23.07
N SER A 67 6.22 -10.15 -23.78
CA SER A 67 6.29 -10.10 -25.23
C SER A 67 7.59 -10.70 -25.77
N SER A 68 8.74 -10.31 -25.21
CA SER A 68 10.06 -10.79 -25.66
C SER A 68 10.28 -12.27 -25.36
N SER A 69 9.65 -12.79 -24.33
CA SER A 69 9.73 -14.22 -23.96
C SER A 69 8.74 -15.09 -24.74
N ASN A 70 7.95 -14.52 -25.63
CA ASN A 70 6.90 -15.21 -26.40
C ASN A 70 5.96 -16.05 -25.53
N ILE A 71 5.60 -15.48 -24.36
CA ILE A 71 4.71 -16.12 -23.40
C ILE A 71 3.27 -15.81 -23.78
N GLY A 72 2.47 -16.84 -24.01
CA GLY A 72 1.02 -16.67 -24.27
C GLY A 72 0.31 -16.10 -23.02
N SER A 73 -0.71 -15.28 -23.24
CA SER A 73 -1.45 -14.58 -22.17
C SER A 73 -2.06 -15.48 -21.09
N THR A 74 -2.20 -16.77 -21.38
CA THR A 74 -2.72 -17.78 -20.43
C THR A 74 -1.64 -18.71 -19.87
N SER A 75 -0.35 -18.46 -20.19
CA SER A 75 0.75 -19.37 -19.91
C SER A 75 1.68 -18.89 -18.78
N TYR A 76 1.26 -17.89 -18.01
CA TYR A 76 2.02 -17.42 -16.86
C TYR A 76 1.14 -17.26 -15.62
N SER A 77 1.79 -17.24 -14.48
CA SER A 77 1.18 -16.81 -13.22
C SER A 77 2.05 -15.73 -12.58
N ALA A 78 1.42 -14.74 -11.98
CA ALA A 78 2.07 -13.67 -11.27
C ALA A 78 1.73 -13.74 -9.77
N SER A 79 2.71 -13.49 -8.92
CA SER A 79 2.50 -13.46 -7.47
C SER A 79 3.08 -12.20 -6.87
N LEU A 80 2.27 -11.50 -6.07
CA LEU A 80 2.75 -10.44 -5.21
C LEU A 80 3.37 -11.07 -3.97
N ARG A 81 4.65 -10.76 -3.70
CA ARG A 81 5.37 -11.22 -2.52
C ARG A 81 5.82 -10.04 -1.68
N LEU A 82 5.43 -10.03 -0.42
CA LEU A 82 5.88 -9.06 0.58
C LEU A 82 6.35 -9.81 1.82
N TYR A 83 7.46 -9.37 2.37
CA TYR A 83 8.09 -9.99 3.53
C TYR A 83 7.74 -9.23 4.79
N GLU A 84 7.33 -9.97 5.81
CA GLU A 84 7.09 -9.37 7.12
C GLU A 84 8.41 -9.08 7.82
N THR A 85 8.54 -7.84 8.29
CA THR A 85 9.70 -7.41 9.11
C THR A 85 9.39 -7.52 10.60
N LYS A 86 8.13 -7.24 10.97
CA LYS A 86 7.69 -7.26 12.37
C LYS A 86 6.18 -7.39 12.46
N GLY A 87 5.70 -8.45 13.08
CA GLY A 87 4.31 -8.60 13.48
C GLY A 87 4.04 -8.18 14.92
N THR A 88 2.77 -7.99 15.27
CA THR A 88 2.38 -7.75 16.65
C THR A 88 1.73 -8.99 17.24
N SER A 89 1.97 -9.23 18.53
CA SER A 89 1.36 -10.34 19.30
C SER A 89 -0.15 -10.20 19.53
N GLY A 90 -0.75 -9.09 19.13
CA GLY A 90 -2.17 -8.79 19.30
C GLY A 90 -3.04 -9.03 18.07
N LEU A 91 -2.52 -9.75 17.07
CA LEU A 91 -3.31 -10.11 15.89
C LEU A 91 -4.43 -11.09 16.24
N SER A 92 -5.56 -10.95 15.55
CA SER A 92 -6.65 -11.92 15.64
C SER A 92 -6.16 -13.31 15.22
N GLU A 93 -6.77 -14.37 15.77
CA GLU A 93 -6.43 -15.76 15.40
C GLU A 93 -6.56 -15.99 13.89
N THR A 94 -7.50 -15.27 13.26
CA THR A 94 -7.68 -15.28 11.80
C THR A 94 -7.92 -13.88 11.28
N TYR A 95 -7.23 -13.51 10.20
CA TYR A 95 -7.44 -12.25 9.49
C TYR A 95 -7.20 -12.42 8.00
N LYS A 96 -7.64 -11.44 7.22
CA LYS A 96 -7.43 -11.40 5.77
C LYS A 96 -6.75 -10.12 5.38
N ILE A 97 -5.82 -10.22 4.45
CA ILE A 97 -5.27 -9.09 3.70
C ILE A 97 -5.79 -9.20 2.27
N ALA A 98 -6.18 -8.08 1.70
CA ALA A 98 -6.65 -7.99 0.33
C ALA A 98 -5.78 -7.02 -0.47
N ALA A 99 -5.42 -7.39 -1.68
CA ALA A 99 -4.79 -6.51 -2.66
C ALA A 99 -5.81 -6.17 -3.75
N TYR A 100 -5.84 -4.90 -4.13
CA TYR A 100 -6.75 -4.34 -5.14
C TYR A 100 -5.96 -3.58 -6.18
N PRO A 101 -6.34 -3.67 -7.47
CA PRO A 101 -5.85 -2.71 -8.45
C PRO A 101 -6.32 -1.29 -8.10
N ILE A 102 -5.45 -0.32 -8.29
CA ILE A 102 -5.77 1.09 -8.07
C ILE A 102 -5.94 1.81 -9.40
N SER A 103 -7.01 2.61 -9.53
CA SER A 103 -7.40 3.22 -10.81
C SER A 103 -6.82 4.63 -11.02
N GLN A 104 -6.16 5.19 -10.03
CA GLN A 104 -5.63 6.55 -10.08
C GLN A 104 -4.13 6.55 -9.85
N SER A 105 -3.41 7.32 -10.67
CA SER A 105 -1.98 7.54 -10.46
C SER A 105 -1.73 8.33 -9.18
N TRP A 106 -0.60 8.09 -8.54
CA TRP A 106 -0.21 8.70 -7.28
C TRP A 106 1.30 9.01 -7.28
N ASP A 107 1.73 9.88 -6.39
CA ASP A 107 3.13 10.22 -6.20
C ASP A 107 3.60 9.66 -4.85
N GLU A 108 4.78 9.03 -4.84
CA GLU A 108 5.36 8.43 -3.64
C GLU A 108 5.60 9.47 -2.55
N GLY A 109 6.22 10.56 -2.94
CA GLY A 109 6.57 11.65 -2.02
C GLY A 109 7.90 11.45 -1.34
N ILE A 110 8.20 12.34 -0.39
CA ILE A 110 9.52 12.45 0.24
C ILE A 110 9.46 12.40 1.77
N GLY A 111 8.27 12.22 2.35
CA GLY A 111 8.04 12.26 3.78
C GLY A 111 8.40 10.97 4.50
N LYS A 112 8.64 11.10 5.81
CA LYS A 112 8.82 9.99 6.74
C LYS A 112 7.84 10.10 7.91
N GLU A 113 7.56 8.98 8.56
CA GLU A 113 6.72 8.98 9.76
C GLU A 113 7.34 9.80 10.90
N SER A 114 8.66 9.84 10.97
CA SER A 114 9.40 10.61 11.97
C SER A 114 9.42 12.13 11.75
N ASP A 115 8.96 12.62 10.58
CA ASP A 115 9.04 14.04 10.25
C ASP A 115 8.25 14.92 11.21
N ARG A 116 8.90 15.96 11.69
CA ARG A 116 8.35 17.03 12.55
C ARG A 116 8.92 18.39 12.13
N PRO A 117 8.11 19.29 11.56
CA PRO A 117 6.71 19.13 11.20
C PRO A 117 6.50 18.03 10.13
N LYS A 118 5.28 17.52 10.03
CA LYS A 118 4.95 16.48 9.04
C LYS A 118 5.19 16.95 7.61
N THR A 119 5.69 16.06 6.79
CA THR A 119 5.77 16.26 5.34
C THR A 119 4.44 15.88 4.69
N THR A 120 3.96 16.70 3.76
CA THR A 120 2.69 16.48 3.05
C THR A 120 2.89 16.20 1.56
N GLU A 121 4.11 16.33 1.05
CA GLU A 121 4.43 16.11 -0.37
C GLU A 121 4.35 14.62 -0.73
N GLY A 122 3.42 14.28 -1.64
CA GLY A 122 3.16 12.93 -2.11
C GLY A 122 1.78 12.39 -1.76
N ALA A 123 1.63 11.07 -1.84
CA ALA A 123 0.38 10.40 -1.49
C ALA A 123 0.15 10.36 0.02
N SER A 124 -1.11 10.52 0.41
CA SER A 124 -1.60 10.41 1.78
C SER A 124 -3.01 9.83 1.76
N TRP A 125 -3.66 9.71 2.90
CA TRP A 125 -5.04 9.23 2.93
C TRP A 125 -6.00 10.16 2.17
N LYS A 126 -5.75 11.46 2.21
CA LYS A 126 -6.59 12.48 1.57
C LYS A 126 -6.20 12.74 0.11
N TYR A 127 -4.92 12.79 -0.16
CA TYR A 127 -4.38 13.19 -1.46
C TYR A 127 -3.67 12.01 -2.15
N ARG A 128 -3.82 11.92 -3.46
CA ARG A 128 -3.01 11.03 -4.31
C ARG A 128 -1.72 11.66 -4.78
N LYS A 129 -1.71 12.99 -4.83
CA LYS A 129 -0.58 13.85 -5.16
C LYS A 129 -0.70 15.14 -4.36
N ASN A 130 0.36 15.55 -3.75
CA ASN A 130 0.49 16.84 -3.12
C ASN A 130 1.91 17.34 -3.37
N ARG A 131 2.05 18.56 -3.87
CA ARG A 131 3.33 19.21 -4.09
C ARG A 131 3.36 20.48 -3.30
N ASP A 132 3.74 20.39 -2.05
CA ASP A 132 3.99 21.51 -1.14
C ASP A 132 2.84 22.55 -1.12
N GLY A 133 1.60 22.07 -1.05
CA GLY A 133 0.41 22.89 -0.96
C GLY A 133 0.01 23.62 -2.26
N SER A 134 0.78 23.48 -3.35
CA SER A 134 0.52 24.22 -4.59
C SER A 134 -0.23 23.44 -5.66
N SER A 135 -0.36 22.13 -5.53
CA SER A 135 -0.99 21.26 -6.53
C SER A 135 -1.57 20.02 -5.89
N GLU A 136 -2.55 20.20 -5.01
CA GLU A 136 -3.22 19.10 -4.34
C GLU A 136 -4.20 18.41 -5.28
N LEU A 137 -4.02 17.10 -5.48
CA LEU A 137 -4.97 16.24 -6.17
C LEU A 137 -5.51 15.21 -5.19
N SER A 138 -6.77 15.36 -4.81
CA SER A 138 -7.45 14.40 -3.94
C SER A 138 -7.68 13.06 -4.63
N TRP A 139 -7.75 12.01 -3.85
CA TRP A 139 -8.36 10.76 -4.29
C TRP A 139 -9.85 10.98 -4.61
N GLN A 140 -10.39 10.24 -5.57
CA GLN A 140 -11.83 10.21 -5.81
C GLN A 140 -12.59 9.69 -4.57
N THR A 141 -11.95 8.79 -3.83
CA THR A 141 -12.41 8.30 -2.53
C THR A 141 -11.23 8.33 -1.59
N ALA A 142 -11.38 8.91 -0.41
CA ALA A 142 -10.32 8.98 0.59
C ALA A 142 -9.75 7.58 0.90
N GLY A 143 -8.44 7.50 0.99
CA GLY A 143 -7.74 6.22 1.16
C GLY A 143 -7.48 5.46 -0.14
N GLY A 144 -7.65 6.10 -1.30
CA GLY A 144 -7.38 5.53 -2.62
C GLY A 144 -8.60 4.93 -3.29
N LYS A 145 -8.76 5.21 -4.58
CA LYS A 145 -9.80 4.60 -5.42
C LYS A 145 -9.29 3.29 -5.98
N TYR A 146 -9.76 2.20 -5.44
CA TYR A 146 -9.49 0.85 -5.94
C TYR A 146 -10.62 0.35 -6.87
N ILE A 147 -10.32 -0.64 -7.68
CA ILE A 147 -11.28 -1.33 -8.55
C ILE A 147 -11.86 -2.49 -7.74
N ALA A 148 -13.16 -2.44 -7.49
CA ALA A 148 -13.86 -3.49 -6.77
C ALA A 148 -14.18 -4.67 -7.71
N GLY A 149 -14.08 -5.89 -7.20
CA GLY A 149 -14.33 -7.12 -7.95
C GLY A 149 -13.07 -7.78 -8.52
N ASP A 150 -11.94 -7.07 -8.52
CA ASP A 150 -10.64 -7.59 -8.99
C ASP A 150 -9.67 -7.79 -7.80
N GLU A 151 -10.21 -7.94 -6.59
CA GLU A 151 -9.38 -8.19 -5.41
C GLU A 151 -8.87 -9.61 -5.35
N VAL A 152 -7.64 -9.75 -4.88
CA VAL A 152 -7.09 -11.01 -4.42
C VAL A 152 -6.88 -10.97 -2.92
N THR A 153 -7.13 -12.09 -2.24
CA THR A 153 -7.06 -12.16 -0.77
C THR A 153 -6.19 -13.31 -0.32
N GLN A 154 -5.50 -13.09 0.79
CA GLN A 154 -4.83 -14.15 1.55
C GLN A 154 -5.34 -14.15 2.98
N SER A 155 -5.69 -15.34 3.47
CA SER A 155 -6.07 -15.56 4.86
C SER A 155 -4.86 -15.96 5.67
N PHE A 156 -4.78 -15.46 6.89
CA PHE A 156 -3.71 -15.74 7.84
C PHE A 156 -4.29 -16.34 9.10
N SER A 157 -3.52 -17.20 9.76
CA SER A 157 -3.74 -17.65 11.12
C SER A 157 -2.89 -16.81 12.09
N SER A 158 -2.89 -17.15 13.37
CA SER A 158 -2.21 -16.39 14.44
C SER A 158 -0.71 -16.16 14.23
N GLU A 159 -0.09 -16.88 13.34
CA GLU A 159 1.26 -16.60 12.84
C GLU A 159 1.16 -15.67 11.65
N SER A 160 2.07 -14.72 11.54
CA SER A 160 2.10 -13.75 10.46
C SER A 160 3.11 -14.18 9.40
N PRO A 161 2.71 -15.01 8.43
CA PRO A 161 3.59 -15.40 7.33
C PRO A 161 3.71 -14.27 6.32
N ASP A 162 4.72 -14.37 5.50
CA ASP A 162 4.89 -13.48 4.35
C ASP A 162 3.66 -13.49 3.44
N ILE A 163 3.40 -12.35 2.82
CA ILE A 163 2.34 -12.23 1.83
C ILE A 163 2.80 -12.87 0.52
N ASN A 164 1.98 -13.77 0.00
CA ASN A 164 2.21 -14.42 -1.29
C ASN A 164 0.86 -14.63 -2.01
N MET A 165 0.41 -13.61 -2.72
CA MET A 165 -0.89 -13.60 -3.39
C MET A 165 -0.72 -13.84 -4.88
N ASN A 166 -1.51 -14.76 -5.45
CA ASN A 166 -1.63 -14.89 -6.90
C ASN A 166 -2.43 -13.70 -7.45
N VAL A 167 -1.79 -12.91 -8.31
CA VAL A 167 -2.33 -11.68 -8.93
C VAL A 167 -2.40 -11.78 -10.46
N THR A 168 -2.48 -13.02 -10.98
CA THR A 168 -2.56 -13.29 -12.43
C THR A 168 -3.81 -12.68 -13.03
#